data_94c7c99b32fa3f2e27d3e7a7e4707623
#
_entry.id   94c7c99b32fa3f2e27d3e7a7e4707623
#
_cell.length_a   1.000
_cell.length_b   1.000
_cell.length_c   1.000
_cell.angle_alpha   90.00
_cell.angle_beta   90.00
_cell.angle_gamma   90.00
#
_symmetry.space_group_name_H-M   'P 1'
#
loop_
_entity.id
_entity.type
_entity.pdbx_description
1 polymer ?
#
loop_
_entity_poly.entity_id
_entity_poly.type
_entity_poly.pdbx_seq_one_letter_code
_entity_poly.pdbx_strand_id
1 'polypeptide(L)'
;MVVPAHTSVLVVDDSKTMIRIVCNLLRQIGFSTIDEAADGNGALDLMQNKAYGVVISDWNMEPMTGLKLLQHVRADERLKKTPFIMVTAESAVDNVIAAKKAGVNDYIVKPFNAETLKSKLVSVLGHF
;
A
#
# COMPACT_ATOMS: atom_id res chain seq x y z
N MET A 1 8.98 -13.25 18.02
CA MET A 1 8.00 -12.49 17.25
C MET A 1 8.05 -12.93 15.80
N VAL A 2 6.91 -13.18 15.22
CA VAL A 2 6.82 -13.76 13.88
C VAL A 2 6.18 -12.74 12.94
N VAL A 3 6.79 -12.57 11.78
CA VAL A 3 6.17 -11.78 10.70
C VAL A 3 4.86 -12.47 10.34
N PRO A 4 3.75 -11.71 10.20
CA PRO A 4 2.48 -12.34 9.84
C PRO A 4 2.48 -12.80 8.38
N ALA A 5 3.14 -13.93 8.13
CA ALA A 5 3.32 -14.47 6.78
C ALA A 5 2.00 -14.71 6.06
N HIS A 6 0.93 -14.91 6.81
CA HIS A 6 -0.41 -15.09 6.25
C HIS A 6 -1.10 -13.78 5.90
N THR A 7 -0.52 -12.64 6.29
CA THR A 7 -1.07 -11.35 5.93
C THR A 7 -0.94 -11.15 4.43
N SER A 8 -2.07 -10.95 3.77
CA SER A 8 -2.08 -10.68 2.33
C SER A 8 -1.74 -9.22 2.09
N VAL A 9 -0.78 -8.97 1.21
CA VAL A 9 -0.36 -7.63 0.84
C VAL A 9 -0.72 -7.39 -0.63
N LEU A 10 -1.33 -6.26 -0.92
CA LEU A 10 -1.57 -5.84 -2.29
C LEU A 10 -0.64 -4.68 -2.61
N VAL A 11 0.18 -4.85 -3.63
CA VAL A 11 1.10 -3.81 -4.12
C VAL A 11 0.53 -3.23 -5.40
N VAL A 12 0.33 -1.91 -5.42
CA VAL A 12 -0.28 -1.20 -6.55
C VAL A 12 0.70 -0.15 -7.08
N ASP A 13 1.10 -0.29 -8.32
CA ASP A 13 2.00 0.64 -8.99
C ASP A 13 1.92 0.40 -10.49
N ASP A 14 1.98 1.46 -11.31
CA ASP A 14 1.99 1.30 -12.75
C ASP A 14 3.39 1.02 -13.30
N SER A 15 4.40 1.06 -12.45
CA SER A 15 5.78 0.70 -12.79
C SER A 15 6.06 -0.75 -12.39
N LYS A 16 6.31 -1.61 -13.37
CA LYS A 16 6.66 -3.01 -13.10
C LYS A 16 7.96 -3.13 -12.29
N THR A 17 8.89 -2.22 -12.54
CA THR A 17 10.15 -2.18 -11.80
C THR A 17 9.91 -1.90 -10.31
N MET A 18 9.06 -0.92 -10.02
CA MET A 18 8.74 -0.59 -8.62
C MET A 18 7.98 -1.72 -7.94
N ILE A 19 7.04 -2.35 -8.63
CA ILE A 19 6.33 -3.52 -8.08
C ILE A 19 7.34 -4.58 -7.67
N ARG A 20 8.30 -4.89 -8.55
CA ARG A 20 9.32 -5.89 -8.26
C ARG A 20 10.16 -5.52 -7.04
N ILE A 21 10.58 -4.25 -6.96
CA ILE A 21 11.38 -3.77 -5.84
C ILE A 21 10.60 -3.91 -4.52
N VAL A 22 9.37 -3.44 -4.50
CA VAL A 22 8.54 -3.50 -3.28
C VAL A 22 8.27 -4.95 -2.88
N CYS A 23 7.93 -5.80 -3.84
CA CYS A 23 7.68 -7.22 -3.55
C CYS A 23 8.93 -7.90 -2.99
N ASN A 24 10.11 -7.61 -3.53
CA ASN A 24 11.35 -8.19 -3.02
C ASN A 24 11.62 -7.73 -1.58
N LEU A 25 11.40 -6.44 -1.29
CA LEU A 25 11.56 -5.92 0.05
C LEU A 25 10.59 -6.58 1.03
N LEU A 26 9.34 -6.78 0.61
CA LEU A 26 8.33 -7.45 1.44
C LEU A 26 8.75 -8.89 1.75
N ARG A 27 9.29 -9.61 0.76
CA ARG A 27 9.77 -10.97 0.98
C ARG A 27 10.94 -11.01 1.94
N GLN A 28 11.85 -10.03 1.85
CA GLN A 28 12.96 -9.91 2.80
C GLN A 28 12.48 -9.71 4.23
N ILE A 29 11.38 -8.97 4.39
CA ILE A 29 10.77 -8.72 5.70
C ILE A 29 10.08 -9.98 6.23
N GLY A 30 9.58 -10.85 5.33
CA GLY A 30 8.97 -12.11 5.72
C GLY A 30 7.56 -12.32 5.18
N PHE A 31 7.03 -11.41 4.38
CA PHE A 31 5.71 -11.59 3.76
C PHE A 31 5.83 -12.53 2.57
N SER A 32 4.87 -13.44 2.44
CA SER A 32 4.87 -14.43 1.35
C SER A 32 3.60 -14.37 0.50
N THR A 33 2.53 -13.78 1.00
CA THR A 33 1.27 -13.68 0.28
C THR A 33 1.13 -12.28 -0.28
N ILE A 34 1.60 -12.07 -1.52
CA ILE A 34 1.70 -10.75 -2.14
C ILE A 34 1.04 -10.81 -3.50
N ASP A 35 0.06 -9.94 -3.72
CA ASP A 35 -0.58 -9.76 -5.02
C ASP A 35 -0.19 -8.40 -5.59
N GLU A 36 -0.34 -8.25 -6.89
CA GLU A 36 0.08 -7.05 -7.61
C GLU A 36 -1.05 -6.51 -8.46
N ALA A 37 -1.14 -5.19 -8.56
CA ALA A 37 -2.05 -4.52 -9.49
C ALA A 37 -1.29 -3.38 -10.17
N ALA A 38 -1.54 -3.21 -11.45
CA ALA A 38 -0.86 -2.19 -12.25
C ALA A 38 -1.57 -0.84 -12.22
N ASP A 39 -2.78 -0.78 -11.69
CA ASP A 39 -3.55 0.46 -11.58
C ASP A 39 -4.63 0.34 -10.50
N GLY A 40 -5.32 1.45 -10.26
CA GLY A 40 -6.34 1.49 -9.22
C GLY A 40 -7.55 0.62 -9.51
N ASN A 41 -7.96 0.53 -10.77
CA ASN A 41 -9.10 -0.31 -11.14
C ASN A 41 -8.79 -1.79 -10.90
N GLY A 42 -7.60 -2.24 -11.29
CA GLY A 42 -7.16 -3.60 -11.02
C GLY A 42 -7.09 -3.89 -9.52
N ALA A 43 -6.63 -2.91 -8.74
CA ALA A 43 -6.57 -3.06 -7.30
C ALA A 43 -7.97 -3.22 -6.70
N LEU A 44 -8.92 -2.40 -7.12
CA LEU A 44 -10.30 -2.50 -6.63
C LEU A 44 -10.94 -3.84 -6.99
N ASP A 45 -10.69 -4.33 -8.20
CA ASP A 45 -11.21 -5.64 -8.61
C ASP A 45 -10.66 -6.76 -7.71
N LEU A 46 -9.38 -6.74 -7.41
CA LEU A 46 -8.78 -7.72 -6.50
C LEU A 46 -9.36 -7.60 -5.10
N MET A 47 -9.53 -6.38 -4.61
CA MET A 47 -10.06 -6.14 -3.27
C MET A 47 -11.52 -6.57 -3.12
N GLN A 48 -12.31 -6.56 -4.20
CA GLN A 48 -13.68 -7.06 -4.16
C GLN A 48 -13.74 -8.57 -3.99
N ASN A 49 -12.70 -9.28 -4.40
CA ASN A 49 -12.66 -10.74 -4.39
C ASN A 49 -11.81 -11.34 -3.27
N LYS A 50 -11.01 -10.53 -2.58
CA LYS A 50 -10.09 -11.00 -1.56
C LYS A 50 -9.86 -9.93 -0.51
N ALA A 51 -9.83 -10.33 0.75
CA ALA A 51 -9.49 -9.41 1.83
C ALA A 51 -7.98 -9.28 1.96
N TYR A 52 -7.49 -8.05 1.98
CA TYR A 52 -6.06 -7.78 2.15
C TYR A 52 -5.79 -7.21 3.54
N GLY A 53 -4.67 -7.63 4.13
CA GLY A 53 -4.24 -7.10 5.41
C GLY A 53 -3.66 -5.70 5.30
N VAL A 54 -3.09 -5.36 4.14
CA VAL A 54 -2.57 -4.04 3.87
C VAL A 54 -2.45 -3.81 2.37
N VAL A 55 -2.68 -2.57 1.94
CA VAL A 55 -2.46 -2.13 0.56
C VAL A 55 -1.32 -1.13 0.56
N ILE A 56 -0.34 -1.35 -0.32
CA ILE A 56 0.77 -0.41 -0.54
C ILE A 56 0.61 0.12 -1.95
N SER A 57 0.28 1.40 -2.08
CA SER A 57 -0.03 1.99 -3.38
C SER A 57 0.83 3.21 -3.67
N ASP A 58 1.35 3.27 -4.89
CA ASP A 58 1.99 4.49 -5.39
C ASP A 58 0.95 5.60 -5.52
N TRP A 59 1.41 6.84 -5.38
CA TRP A 59 0.56 8.02 -5.57
C TRP A 59 0.33 8.30 -7.05
N ASN A 60 1.43 8.30 -7.83
CA ASN A 60 1.39 8.70 -9.23
C ASN A 60 1.06 7.52 -10.12
N MET A 61 -0.22 7.36 -10.43
CA MET A 61 -0.71 6.32 -11.33
C MET A 61 -1.79 6.90 -12.23
N GLU A 62 -2.02 6.24 -13.36
CA GLU A 62 -3.09 6.57 -14.28
C GLU A 62 -3.86 5.28 -14.63
N PRO A 63 -5.15 5.38 -14.92
CA PRO A 63 -6.00 6.57 -14.94
C PRO A 63 -6.45 7.05 -13.55
N MET A 64 -6.18 6.30 -12.51
CA MET A 64 -6.59 6.60 -11.14
C MET A 64 -5.36 6.79 -10.28
N THR A 65 -5.24 7.95 -9.58
CA THR A 65 -4.14 8.18 -8.66
C THR A 65 -4.30 7.31 -7.40
N GLY A 66 -3.20 7.16 -6.64
CA GLY A 66 -3.27 6.48 -5.36
C GLY A 66 -4.24 7.14 -4.39
N LEU A 67 -4.34 8.47 -4.44
CA LEU A 67 -5.32 9.19 -3.61
C LEU A 67 -6.76 8.82 -3.97
N LYS A 68 -7.06 8.75 -5.27
CA LYS A 68 -8.39 8.33 -5.73
C LYS A 68 -8.70 6.90 -5.29
N LEU A 69 -7.72 6.01 -5.43
CA LEU A 69 -7.87 4.63 -4.97
C LEU A 69 -8.19 4.60 -3.47
N LEU A 70 -7.45 5.34 -2.66
CA LEU A 70 -7.70 5.43 -1.23
C LEU A 70 -9.11 5.94 -0.94
N GLN A 71 -9.56 6.97 -1.66
CA GLN A 71 -10.90 7.51 -1.49
C GLN A 71 -11.98 6.47 -1.79
N HIS A 72 -11.79 5.69 -2.86
CA HIS A 72 -12.72 4.61 -3.20
C HIS A 72 -12.74 3.54 -2.12
N VAL A 73 -11.57 3.17 -1.60
CA VAL A 73 -11.47 2.16 -0.54
C VAL A 73 -12.21 2.63 0.72
N ARG A 74 -12.01 3.89 1.11
CA ARG A 74 -12.65 4.43 2.33
C ARG A 74 -14.14 4.66 2.18
N ALA A 75 -14.63 4.81 0.95
CA ALA A 75 -16.06 4.99 0.68
C ALA A 75 -16.81 3.66 0.56
N ASP A 76 -16.11 2.54 0.43
CA ASP A 76 -16.71 1.22 0.27
C ASP A 76 -16.90 0.58 1.64
N GLU A 77 -18.14 0.18 1.95
CA GLU A 77 -18.47 -0.40 3.25
C GLU A 77 -17.66 -1.65 3.59
N ARG A 78 -17.30 -2.43 2.58
CA ARG A 78 -16.55 -3.67 2.77
C ARG A 78 -15.05 -3.41 2.90
N LEU A 79 -14.54 -2.33 2.30
CA LEU A 79 -13.11 -2.06 2.17
C LEU A 79 -12.60 -0.94 3.09
N LYS A 80 -13.50 -0.17 3.66
CA LYS A 80 -13.14 1.09 4.34
C LYS A 80 -12.17 0.95 5.51
N LYS A 81 -12.02 -0.24 6.07
CA LYS A 81 -11.11 -0.50 7.19
C LYS A 81 -9.78 -1.10 6.76
N THR A 82 -9.59 -1.33 5.47
CA THR A 82 -8.35 -1.93 4.97
C THR A 82 -7.18 -1.00 5.26
N PRO A 83 -6.13 -1.48 5.93
CA PRO A 83 -4.93 -0.66 6.15
C PRO A 83 -4.30 -0.27 4.81
N PHE A 84 -3.91 0.98 4.69
CA PHE A 84 -3.43 1.56 3.44
C PHE A 84 -2.18 2.39 3.68
N ILE A 85 -1.11 2.06 2.97
CA ILE A 85 0.14 2.82 2.99
C ILE A 85 0.34 3.45 1.63
N MET A 86 0.52 4.76 1.60
CA MET A 86 0.76 5.51 0.37
C MET A 86 2.26 5.67 0.13
N VAL A 87 2.70 5.40 -1.09
CA VAL A 87 4.09 5.63 -1.51
C VAL A 87 4.12 6.89 -2.36
N THR A 88 4.94 7.86 -1.96
CA THR A 88 5.03 9.14 -2.65
C THR A 88 6.49 9.48 -2.95
N ALA A 89 6.72 10.21 -4.05
CA ALA A 89 8.03 10.73 -4.37
C ALA A 89 8.25 12.00 -3.56
N GLU A 90 9.36 12.06 -2.83
CA GLU A 90 9.74 13.20 -2.03
C GLU A 90 8.68 13.61 -0.99
N SER A 91 8.98 14.62 -0.21
CA SER A 91 8.06 15.13 0.80
C SER A 91 7.15 16.19 0.20
N ALA A 92 6.20 15.75 -0.63
CA ALA A 92 5.16 16.62 -1.12
C ALA A 92 4.17 16.86 0.03
N VAL A 93 4.36 17.95 0.76
CA VAL A 93 3.56 18.24 1.96
C VAL A 93 2.07 18.24 1.65
N ASP A 94 1.67 18.82 0.53
CA ASP A 94 0.26 18.86 0.14
C ASP A 94 -0.31 17.45 -0.09
N ASN A 95 0.51 16.55 -0.65
CA ASN A 95 0.10 15.16 -0.84
C ASN A 95 -0.08 14.45 0.49
N VAL A 96 0.83 14.68 1.43
CA VAL A 96 0.73 14.08 2.76
C VAL A 96 -0.54 14.54 3.47
N ILE A 97 -0.85 15.83 3.40
CA ILE A 97 -2.06 16.38 4.00
C ILE A 97 -3.30 15.77 3.36
N ALA A 98 -3.34 15.70 2.03
CA ALA A 98 -4.47 15.11 1.31
C ALA A 98 -4.67 13.64 1.67
N ALA A 99 -3.57 12.88 1.78
CA ALA A 99 -3.62 11.46 2.15
C ALA A 99 -4.17 11.28 3.56
N LYS A 100 -3.74 12.12 4.50
CA LYS A 100 -4.24 12.06 5.87
C LYS A 100 -5.74 12.37 5.95
N LYS A 101 -6.18 13.38 5.21
CA LYS A 101 -7.61 13.70 5.14
C LYS A 101 -8.43 12.58 4.54
N ALA A 102 -7.87 11.84 3.60
CA ALA A 102 -8.55 10.72 2.95
C ALA A 102 -8.51 9.44 3.79
N GLY A 103 -7.79 9.42 4.92
CA GLY A 103 -7.78 8.29 5.83
C GLY A 103 -6.67 7.28 5.58
N VAL A 104 -5.50 7.73 5.11
CA VAL A 104 -4.33 6.86 4.97
C VAL A 104 -3.83 6.45 6.36
N ASN A 105 -3.36 5.21 6.49
CA ASN A 105 -2.80 4.74 7.76
C ASN A 105 -1.37 5.24 7.95
N ASP A 106 -0.59 5.26 6.88
CA ASP A 106 0.76 5.81 6.91
C ASP A 106 1.19 6.10 5.47
N TYR A 107 2.33 6.75 5.31
CA TYR A 107 2.92 7.01 4.01
C TYR A 107 4.42 6.76 4.08
N ILE A 108 5.02 6.51 2.91
CA ILE A 108 6.45 6.28 2.79
C ILE A 108 6.97 7.07 1.61
N VAL A 109 8.15 7.67 1.76
CA VAL A 109 8.76 8.53 0.75
C VAL A 109 9.82 7.76 -0.02
N LYS A 110 9.79 7.84 -1.34
CA LYS A 110 10.82 7.26 -2.23
C LYS A 110 12.09 8.10 -2.20
N PRO A 111 13.26 7.48 -2.28
CA PRO A 111 13.52 6.05 -2.21
C PRO A 111 13.50 5.55 -0.78
N PHE A 112 13.19 4.28 -0.60
CA PHE A 112 13.16 3.67 0.73
C PHE A 112 13.81 2.29 0.69
N ASN A 113 14.15 1.76 1.87
CA ASN A 113 14.75 0.43 2.01
C ASN A 113 13.84 -0.49 2.83
N ALA A 114 14.29 -1.73 3.03
CA ALA A 114 13.51 -2.72 3.76
C ALA A 114 13.25 -2.29 5.20
N GLU A 115 14.21 -1.66 5.84
CA GLU A 115 14.06 -1.19 7.22
C GLU A 115 12.97 -0.14 7.35
N THR A 116 12.94 0.84 6.45
CA THR A 116 11.92 1.88 6.45
C THR A 116 10.54 1.28 6.16
N LEU A 117 10.46 0.38 5.18
CA LEU A 117 9.20 -0.28 4.84
C LEU A 117 8.70 -1.11 6.02
N LYS A 118 9.57 -1.86 6.67
CA LYS A 118 9.20 -2.64 7.86
C LYS A 118 8.67 -1.75 8.97
N SER A 119 9.34 -0.62 9.22
CA SER A 119 8.90 0.32 10.25
C SER A 119 7.48 0.82 9.99
N LYS A 120 7.15 1.13 8.73
CA LYS A 120 5.80 1.57 8.37
C LYS A 120 4.79 0.44 8.52
N LEU A 121 5.16 -0.78 8.14
CA LEU A 121 4.28 -1.94 8.30
C LEU A 121 4.01 -2.24 9.77
N VAL A 122 5.02 -2.13 10.63
CA VAL A 122 4.84 -2.28 12.08
C VAL A 122 3.89 -1.22 12.61
N SER A 123 4.05 0.02 12.17
CA SER A 123 3.18 1.12 12.58
C SER A 123 1.70 0.85 12.22
N VAL A 124 1.46 0.20 11.08
CA VAL A 124 0.11 -0.03 10.56
C VAL A 124 -0.48 -1.35 11.05
N LEU A 125 0.33 -2.40 11.11
CA LEU A 125 -0.14 -3.76 11.44
C LEU A 125 0.11 -4.18 12.88
N GLY A 126 0.90 -3.40 13.61
CA GLY A 126 1.36 -3.80 14.93
C GLY A 126 2.66 -4.58 14.86
N HIS A 127 3.22 -4.91 16.01
CA HIS A 127 4.51 -5.57 16.08
C HIS A 127 4.46 -7.00 15.50
N PHE A 128 5.50 -7.31 14.77
CA PHE A 128 5.73 -8.65 14.25
C PHE A 128 7.23 -8.93 14.11
#